data_5585ae5265555877715d9faefacb660c
#
_entry.id   5585ae5265555877715d9faefacb660c
#
_cell.length_a   1.000
_cell.length_b   1.000
_cell.length_c   1.000
_cell.angle_alpha   90.00
_cell.angle_beta   90.00
_cell.angle_gamma   90.00
#
_symmetry.space_group_name_H-M   'P 1'
#
loop_
_entity.id
_entity.type
_entity.pdbx_description
1 polymer ?
#
loop_
_entity_poly.entity_id
_entity_poly.type
_entity_poly.pdbx_seq_one_letter_code
_entity_poly.pdbx_strand_id
1 'polypeptide(L)'
;MRCTLRFVLLTVAAASLTFAADKPDFSGNWKMDLSLSDFGGSPPPDAFTRKIVHTEPSLILTDEQVSGLGNDKAERKYTTDGKETTYHWMGSEVKSAAHWEGSTIVIIGKVDASGTEIVVNSTLSLSPDGKTLTENDKLLAGGNEIAAFKIVLIKQ
;
A
#
# COMPACT_ATOMS: atom_id res chain seq x y z
N MET A 1 28.33 37.84 57.87
CA MET A 1 27.04 37.54 57.24
C MET A 1 27.29 37.03 55.82
N ARG A 2 27.12 35.73 55.58
CA ARG A 2 27.31 35.08 54.25
C ARG A 2 25.92 34.76 53.71
N CYS A 3 25.52 35.50 52.66
CA CYS A 3 24.24 35.30 51.97
C CYS A 3 24.45 34.26 50.88
N THR A 4 23.91 33.05 51.04
CA THR A 4 23.95 31.98 50.05
C THR A 4 22.69 32.09 49.18
N LEU A 5 22.88 32.55 47.94
CA LEU A 5 21.84 32.62 46.90
C LEU A 5 21.64 31.21 46.30
N ARG A 6 20.51 30.56 46.61
CA ARG A 6 20.13 29.28 46.01
C ARG A 6 19.44 29.53 44.67
N PHE A 7 20.11 29.21 43.58
CA PHE A 7 19.49 29.11 42.24
C PHE A 7 18.64 27.84 42.17
N VAL A 8 17.34 27.98 42.02
CA VAL A 8 16.41 26.90 41.69
C VAL A 8 16.35 26.82 40.17
N LEU A 9 16.92 25.76 39.61
CA LEU A 9 16.84 25.45 38.16
C LEU A 9 15.49 24.80 37.90
N LEU A 10 14.58 25.52 37.25
CA LEU A 10 13.28 25.01 36.82
C LEU A 10 13.47 24.32 35.46
N THR A 11 13.58 22.99 35.42
CA THR A 11 13.61 22.21 34.18
C THR A 11 12.18 22.07 33.64
N VAL A 12 11.87 22.79 32.57
CA VAL A 12 10.64 22.64 31.80
C VAL A 12 10.82 21.40 30.90
N ALA A 13 10.20 20.30 31.28
CA ALA A 13 10.10 19.11 30.41
C ALA A 13 9.06 19.42 29.30
N ALA A 14 9.52 19.68 28.09
CA ALA A 14 8.67 19.78 26.92
C ALA A 14 8.18 18.35 26.56
N ALA A 15 6.95 18.02 26.92
CA ALA A 15 6.29 16.83 26.45
C ALA A 15 5.98 17.00 24.96
N SER A 16 6.74 16.35 24.10
CA SER A 16 6.43 16.25 22.67
C SER A 16 5.20 15.37 22.49
N LEU A 17 4.04 15.99 22.24
CA LEU A 17 2.84 15.29 21.81
C LEU A 17 3.10 14.77 20.39
N THR A 18 3.53 13.53 20.26
CA THR A 18 3.49 12.82 18.98
C THR A 18 2.03 12.53 18.67
N PHE A 19 1.41 13.34 17.82
CA PHE A 19 0.16 12.96 17.17
C PHE A 19 0.48 11.76 16.28
N ALA A 20 0.05 10.58 16.70
CA ALA A 20 -0.07 9.46 15.78
C ALA A 20 -1.10 9.92 14.73
N ALA A 21 -0.65 10.10 13.48
CA ALA A 21 -1.57 10.38 12.39
C ALA A 21 -2.57 9.22 12.33
N ASP A 22 -3.87 9.53 12.39
CA ASP A 22 -4.91 8.52 12.26
C ASP A 22 -4.68 7.79 10.92
N LYS A 23 -4.59 6.47 11.02
CA LYS A 23 -4.45 5.61 9.83
C LYS A 23 -5.70 5.74 8.98
N PRO A 24 -5.59 6.11 7.69
CA PRO A 24 -6.76 6.26 6.84
C PRO A 24 -7.45 4.93 6.59
N ASP A 25 -8.79 4.95 6.48
CA ASP A 25 -9.60 3.80 6.11
C ASP A 25 -9.68 3.68 4.58
N PHE A 26 -9.09 2.60 4.05
CA PHE A 26 -9.09 2.30 2.63
C PHE A 26 -10.37 1.61 2.14
N SER A 27 -11.30 1.27 3.03
CA SER A 27 -12.52 0.55 2.69
C SER A 27 -13.35 1.26 1.64
N GLY A 28 -13.95 0.49 0.74
CA GLY A 28 -14.84 0.98 -0.29
C GLY A 28 -14.81 0.18 -1.58
N ASN A 29 -15.64 0.63 -2.53
CA ASN A 29 -15.58 0.18 -3.90
C ASN A 29 -14.87 1.25 -4.72
N TRP A 30 -13.95 0.80 -5.56
CA TRP A 30 -13.05 1.64 -6.31
C TRP A 30 -13.09 1.28 -7.79
N LYS A 31 -13.09 2.27 -8.66
CA LYS A 31 -13.02 2.08 -10.11
C LYS A 31 -11.81 2.81 -10.66
N MET A 32 -11.06 2.14 -11.52
CA MET A 32 -9.87 2.72 -12.14
C MET A 32 -10.22 3.88 -13.06
N ASP A 33 -9.42 4.94 -12.95
CA ASP A 33 -9.37 6.02 -13.91
C ASP A 33 -8.16 5.81 -14.83
N LEU A 34 -8.45 5.40 -16.06
CA LEU A 34 -7.41 5.14 -17.06
C LEU A 34 -6.61 6.39 -17.44
N SER A 35 -7.25 7.56 -17.39
CA SER A 35 -6.60 8.83 -17.80
C SER A 35 -5.55 9.32 -16.81
N LEU A 36 -5.66 8.87 -15.54
CA LEU A 36 -4.75 9.21 -14.44
C LEU A 36 -3.75 8.09 -14.12
N SER A 37 -3.95 6.92 -14.74
CA SER A 37 -3.12 5.72 -14.52
C SER A 37 -2.00 5.63 -15.58
N ASP A 38 -0.88 5.00 -15.20
CA ASP A 38 0.27 4.75 -16.08
C ASP A 38 0.67 3.27 -15.95
N PHE A 39 0.75 2.59 -17.08
CA PHE A 39 1.06 1.17 -17.16
C PHE A 39 2.48 0.89 -17.69
N GLY A 40 3.38 1.90 -17.68
CA GLY A 40 4.77 1.73 -18.07
C GLY A 40 4.96 1.22 -19.51
N GLY A 41 4.02 1.56 -20.42
CA GLY A 41 4.01 1.08 -21.81
C GLY A 41 3.31 -0.27 -22.03
N SER A 42 2.85 -0.93 -20.97
CA SER A 42 2.00 -2.13 -21.10
C SER A 42 0.57 -1.74 -21.48
N PRO A 43 -0.17 -2.59 -22.22
CA PRO A 43 -1.58 -2.34 -22.50
C PRO A 43 -2.40 -2.26 -21.22
N PRO A 44 -3.22 -1.21 -21.02
CA PRO A 44 -4.12 -1.16 -19.87
C PRO A 44 -5.24 -2.20 -20.02
N PRO A 45 -5.89 -2.59 -18.91
CA PRO A 45 -7.13 -3.36 -18.98
C PRO A 45 -8.28 -2.48 -19.52
N ASP A 46 -9.28 -3.12 -20.12
CA ASP A 46 -10.50 -2.44 -20.60
C ASP A 46 -11.34 -1.88 -19.43
N ALA A 47 -11.35 -2.61 -18.30
CA ALA A 47 -11.95 -2.18 -17.04
C ALA A 47 -11.23 -2.81 -15.86
N PHE A 48 -11.20 -2.08 -14.75
CA PHE A 48 -10.69 -2.56 -13.48
C PHE A 48 -11.48 -1.95 -12.33
N THR A 49 -11.93 -2.82 -11.42
CA THR A 49 -12.56 -2.42 -10.16
C THR A 49 -11.90 -3.13 -9.00
N ARG A 50 -11.90 -2.48 -7.85
CA ARG A 50 -11.38 -3.02 -6.60
C ARG A 50 -12.37 -2.80 -5.48
N LYS A 51 -12.67 -3.84 -4.72
CA LYS A 51 -13.32 -3.73 -3.42
C LYS A 51 -12.27 -3.89 -2.33
N ILE A 52 -12.25 -2.98 -1.38
CA ILE A 52 -11.38 -3.05 -0.20
C ILE A 52 -12.24 -3.19 1.04
N VAL A 53 -11.92 -4.16 1.88
CA VAL A 53 -12.41 -4.29 3.26
C VAL A 53 -11.18 -4.12 4.17
N HIS A 54 -11.19 -3.03 4.93
CA HIS A 54 -10.09 -2.68 5.81
C HIS A 54 -10.61 -2.53 7.24
N THR A 55 -10.10 -3.34 8.12
CA THR A 55 -10.35 -3.28 9.58
C THR A 55 -9.07 -3.74 10.26
N GLU A 56 -8.33 -2.80 10.84
CA GLU A 56 -7.01 -3.04 11.43
C GLU A 56 -6.95 -4.33 12.28
N PRO A 57 -5.96 -5.19 12.06
CA PRO A 57 -4.91 -5.10 11.06
C PRO A 57 -5.28 -5.75 9.71
N SER A 58 -6.51 -6.17 9.48
CA SER A 58 -6.96 -6.90 8.28
C SER A 58 -7.18 -5.96 7.08
N LEU A 59 -6.57 -6.29 5.94
CA LEU A 59 -6.74 -5.61 4.67
C LEU A 59 -7.03 -6.65 3.58
N ILE A 60 -8.25 -6.63 3.02
CA ILE A 60 -8.68 -7.55 1.97
C ILE A 60 -8.97 -6.74 0.70
N LEU A 61 -8.28 -7.08 -0.38
CA LEU A 61 -8.48 -6.50 -1.71
C LEU A 61 -9.10 -7.56 -2.61
N THR A 62 -10.22 -7.23 -3.22
CA THR A 62 -10.86 -8.04 -4.27
C THR A 62 -10.85 -7.24 -5.56
N ASP A 63 -10.07 -7.67 -6.53
CA ASP A 63 -9.92 -7.03 -7.82
C ASP A 63 -10.70 -7.79 -8.88
N GLU A 64 -11.37 -7.06 -9.76
CA GLU A 64 -12.01 -7.60 -10.96
C GLU A 64 -11.48 -6.82 -12.18
N GLN A 65 -10.96 -7.54 -13.14
CA GLN A 65 -10.35 -6.99 -14.35
C GLN A 65 -11.01 -7.56 -15.59
N VAL A 66 -11.24 -6.72 -16.57
CA VAL A 66 -11.64 -7.09 -17.92
C VAL A 66 -10.53 -6.67 -18.88
N SER A 67 -10.12 -7.57 -19.74
CA SER A 67 -9.11 -7.30 -20.76
C SER A 67 -9.40 -8.11 -22.04
N GLY A 68 -8.72 -7.79 -23.13
CA GLY A 68 -8.80 -8.58 -24.37
C GLY A 68 -8.40 -10.06 -24.21
N LEU A 69 -7.78 -10.44 -23.09
CA LEU A 69 -7.43 -11.83 -22.75
C LEU A 69 -8.48 -12.53 -21.89
N GLY A 70 -9.56 -11.84 -21.51
CA GLY A 70 -10.63 -12.36 -20.68
C GLY A 70 -10.84 -11.57 -19.38
N ASN A 71 -11.73 -12.11 -18.54
CA ASN A 71 -12.04 -11.56 -17.23
C ASN A 71 -11.25 -12.31 -16.17
N ASP A 72 -10.67 -11.57 -15.23
CA ASP A 72 -9.98 -12.12 -14.08
C ASP A 72 -10.54 -11.54 -12.78
N LYS A 73 -10.51 -12.36 -11.73
CA LYS A 73 -10.88 -11.96 -10.38
C LYS A 73 -9.86 -12.52 -9.40
N ALA A 74 -9.27 -11.63 -8.60
CA ALA A 74 -8.27 -11.98 -7.61
C ALA A 74 -8.67 -11.44 -6.23
N GLU A 75 -8.53 -12.27 -5.19
CA GLU A 75 -8.65 -11.84 -3.80
C GLU A 75 -7.28 -11.95 -3.13
N ARG A 76 -6.85 -10.87 -2.50
CA ARG A 76 -5.59 -10.78 -1.77
C ARG A 76 -5.87 -10.36 -0.33
N LYS A 77 -5.35 -11.13 0.63
CA LYS A 77 -5.52 -10.89 2.05
C LYS A 77 -4.17 -10.54 2.67
N TYR A 78 -4.14 -9.42 3.35
CA TYR A 78 -2.97 -8.92 4.05
C TYR A 78 -3.29 -8.60 5.50
N THR A 79 -2.23 -8.47 6.31
CA THR A 79 -2.32 -7.84 7.62
C THR A 79 -1.30 -6.70 7.67
N THR A 80 -1.73 -5.52 8.12
CA THR A 80 -0.93 -4.29 8.15
C THR A 80 0.11 -4.25 9.28
N ASP A 81 0.25 -5.36 10.01
CA ASP A 81 1.22 -5.56 11.10
C ASP A 81 2.56 -6.18 10.64
N GLY A 82 2.77 -6.30 9.34
CA GLY A 82 4.00 -6.83 8.74
C GLY A 82 4.10 -8.34 8.69
N LYS A 83 3.07 -9.08 9.10
CA LYS A 83 3.09 -10.54 9.00
C LYS A 83 3.00 -10.99 7.56
N GLU A 84 3.75 -12.05 7.22
CA GLU A 84 3.68 -12.66 5.89
C GLU A 84 2.34 -13.35 5.69
N THR A 85 1.75 -13.12 4.53
CA THR A 85 0.56 -13.77 4.02
C THR A 85 0.85 -14.35 2.63
N THR A 86 0.05 -15.31 2.20
CA THR A 86 0.23 -15.97 0.90
C THR A 86 -1.05 -15.88 0.09
N TYR A 87 -0.93 -15.60 -1.20
CA TYR A 87 -2.01 -15.72 -2.16
C TYR A 87 -1.50 -16.32 -3.48
N HIS A 88 -2.40 -16.68 -4.39
CA HIS A 88 -2.03 -17.19 -5.71
C HIS A 88 -2.31 -16.13 -6.77
N TRP A 89 -1.35 -15.94 -7.66
CA TRP A 89 -1.49 -15.06 -8.81
C TRP A 89 -0.94 -15.77 -10.06
N MET A 90 -1.76 -15.85 -11.11
CA MET A 90 -1.42 -16.55 -12.36
C MET A 90 -0.85 -17.97 -12.15
N GLY A 91 -1.37 -18.70 -11.16
CA GLY A 91 -0.92 -20.05 -10.82
C GLY A 91 0.33 -20.13 -9.94
N SER A 92 1.00 -19.02 -9.66
CA SER A 92 2.16 -18.96 -8.78
C SER A 92 1.78 -18.51 -7.36
N GLU A 93 2.44 -19.09 -6.37
CA GLU A 93 2.33 -18.65 -5.00
C GLU A 93 3.10 -17.32 -4.81
N VAL A 94 2.43 -16.32 -4.26
CA VAL A 94 3.02 -15.03 -3.89
C VAL A 94 3.06 -14.92 -2.38
N LYS A 95 4.23 -14.75 -1.80
CA LYS A 95 4.41 -14.41 -0.39
C LYS A 95 4.47 -12.90 -0.26
N SER A 96 3.72 -12.34 0.68
CA SER A 96 3.63 -10.89 0.82
C SER A 96 3.50 -10.46 2.26
N ALA A 97 4.01 -9.26 2.57
CA ALA A 97 3.84 -8.60 3.85
C ALA A 97 3.39 -7.16 3.62
N ALA A 98 2.48 -6.67 4.47
CA ALA A 98 2.02 -5.30 4.41
C ALA A 98 2.28 -4.58 5.74
N HIS A 99 2.68 -3.32 5.67
CA HIS A 99 2.91 -2.48 6.85
C HIS A 99 2.60 -1.01 6.55
N TRP A 100 2.47 -0.23 7.60
CA TRP A 100 2.27 1.20 7.49
C TRP A 100 3.59 1.97 7.41
N GLU A 101 3.64 2.94 6.49
CA GLU A 101 4.63 4.03 6.48
C GLU A 101 3.86 5.37 6.52
N GLY A 102 3.74 5.94 7.71
CA GLY A 102 2.89 7.12 7.92
C GLY A 102 1.42 6.80 7.63
N SER A 103 0.83 7.46 6.64
CA SER A 103 -0.55 7.25 6.15
C SER A 103 -0.63 6.34 4.91
N THR A 104 0.48 5.74 4.49
CA THR A 104 0.58 4.88 3.32
C THR A 104 0.72 3.42 3.75
N ILE A 105 0.05 2.50 3.08
CA ILE A 105 0.30 1.06 3.22
C ILE A 105 1.34 0.65 2.18
N VAL A 106 2.42 0.02 2.65
CA VAL A 106 3.45 -0.59 1.81
C VAL A 106 3.25 -2.10 1.81
N ILE A 107 3.18 -2.71 0.62
CA ILE A 107 3.05 -4.15 0.43
C ILE A 107 4.27 -4.63 -0.37
N ILE A 108 4.97 -5.62 0.18
CA ILE A 108 6.10 -6.25 -0.49
C ILE A 108 5.69 -7.68 -0.82
N GLY A 109 5.55 -7.98 -2.10
CA GLY A 109 5.26 -9.33 -2.61
C GLY A 109 6.49 -9.97 -3.23
N LYS A 110 6.60 -11.29 -3.11
CA LYS A 110 7.65 -12.09 -3.73
C LYS A 110 7.06 -13.30 -4.43
N VAL A 111 7.44 -13.49 -5.68
CA VAL A 111 7.02 -14.62 -6.50
C VAL A 111 8.21 -15.20 -7.24
N ASP A 112 8.29 -16.52 -7.34
CA ASP A 112 9.24 -17.19 -8.21
C ASP A 112 8.66 -17.28 -9.64
N ALA A 113 9.34 -16.66 -10.58
CA ALA A 113 9.03 -16.74 -12.00
C ALA A 113 10.09 -17.59 -12.70
N SER A 114 9.88 -18.91 -12.72
CA SER A 114 10.78 -19.88 -13.38
C SER A 114 12.23 -19.82 -12.88
N GLY A 115 12.43 -19.75 -11.57
CA GLY A 115 13.74 -19.67 -10.92
C GLY A 115 14.31 -18.26 -10.77
N THR A 116 13.54 -17.24 -11.14
CA THR A 116 13.90 -15.84 -10.88
C THR A 116 12.94 -15.26 -9.87
N GLU A 117 13.45 -14.78 -8.73
CA GLU A 117 12.63 -14.04 -7.77
C GLU A 117 12.24 -12.68 -8.34
N ILE A 118 10.94 -12.45 -8.44
CA ILE A 118 10.36 -11.14 -8.73
C ILE A 118 9.84 -10.55 -7.42
N VAL A 119 10.30 -9.36 -7.10
CA VAL A 119 9.81 -8.59 -5.94
C VAL A 119 8.88 -7.50 -6.47
N VAL A 120 7.68 -7.43 -5.91
CA VAL A 120 6.70 -6.37 -6.20
C VAL A 120 6.60 -5.48 -4.97
N ASN A 121 6.97 -4.22 -5.12
CA ASN A 121 6.81 -3.21 -4.09
C ASN A 121 5.62 -2.32 -4.46
N SER A 122 4.53 -2.44 -3.72
CA SER A 122 3.31 -1.66 -3.90
C SER A 122 3.16 -0.64 -2.77
N THR A 123 2.77 0.57 -3.09
CA THR A 123 2.40 1.59 -2.10
C THR A 123 0.98 2.06 -2.37
N LEU A 124 0.11 2.00 -1.34
CA LEU A 124 -1.27 2.46 -1.40
C LEU A 124 -1.42 3.74 -0.59
N SER A 125 -1.92 4.80 -1.21
CA SER A 125 -2.18 6.07 -0.55
C SER A 125 -3.56 6.62 -0.92
N LEU A 126 -4.21 7.33 0.03
CA LEU A 126 -5.46 8.04 -0.22
C LEU A 126 -5.21 9.53 -0.37
N SER A 127 -5.99 10.18 -1.24
CA SER A 127 -6.10 11.64 -1.25
C SER A 127 -6.66 12.16 0.09
N PRO A 128 -6.38 13.44 0.45
CA PRO A 128 -6.85 14.00 1.72
C PRO A 128 -8.38 13.93 1.91
N ASP A 129 -9.15 13.93 0.84
CA ASP A 129 -10.62 13.79 0.87
C ASP A 129 -11.11 12.34 0.87
N GLY A 130 -10.18 11.37 0.82
CA GLY A 130 -10.47 9.93 0.81
C GLY A 130 -11.18 9.42 -0.45
N LYS A 131 -11.21 10.20 -1.55
CA LYS A 131 -11.94 9.85 -2.76
C LYS A 131 -11.09 9.26 -3.88
N THR A 132 -9.78 9.42 -3.78
CA THR A 132 -8.81 8.88 -4.75
C THR A 132 -7.84 7.95 -4.04
N LEU A 133 -7.73 6.73 -4.54
CA LEU A 133 -6.71 5.76 -4.13
C LEU A 133 -5.65 5.71 -5.21
N THR A 134 -4.39 5.91 -4.84
CA THR A 134 -3.24 5.73 -5.73
C THR A 134 -2.44 4.52 -5.27
N GLU A 135 -2.20 3.59 -6.18
CA GLU A 135 -1.27 2.48 -6.03
C GLU A 135 -0.09 2.71 -6.97
N ASN A 136 1.13 2.67 -6.42
CA ASN A 136 2.34 2.67 -7.24
C ASN A 136 3.04 1.32 -7.01
N ASP A 137 3.27 0.62 -8.10
CA ASP A 137 3.93 -0.67 -8.12
C ASP A 137 5.30 -0.56 -8.79
N LYS A 138 6.29 -1.23 -8.19
CA LYS A 138 7.61 -1.43 -8.78
C LYS A 138 7.94 -2.91 -8.76
N LEU A 139 8.25 -3.45 -9.93
CA LEU A 139 8.66 -4.82 -10.11
C LEU A 139 10.19 -4.88 -10.25
N LEU A 140 10.82 -5.72 -9.44
CA LEU A 140 12.25 -5.90 -9.46
C LEU A 140 12.60 -7.36 -9.74
N ALA A 141 13.59 -7.60 -10.60
CA ALA A 141 14.20 -8.90 -10.83
C ALA A 141 15.70 -8.80 -10.54
N GLY A 142 16.21 -9.63 -9.63
CA GLY A 142 17.61 -9.56 -9.23
C GLY A 142 18.03 -8.19 -8.68
N GLY A 143 17.10 -7.46 -8.05
CA GLY A 143 17.32 -6.12 -7.50
C GLY A 143 17.23 -4.96 -8.51
N ASN A 144 17.04 -5.24 -9.81
CA ASN A 144 16.87 -4.21 -10.84
C ASN A 144 15.39 -3.99 -11.13
N GLU A 145 14.96 -2.74 -11.25
CA GLU A 145 13.60 -2.39 -11.66
C GLU A 145 13.37 -2.80 -13.12
N ILE A 146 12.36 -3.63 -13.35
CA ILE A 146 11.99 -4.14 -14.68
C ILE A 146 10.67 -3.57 -15.17
N ALA A 147 9.82 -3.08 -14.27
CA ALA A 147 8.58 -2.39 -14.60
C ALA A 147 8.14 -1.49 -13.43
N ALA A 148 7.40 -0.44 -13.76
CA ALA A 148 6.71 0.40 -12.78
C ALA A 148 5.32 0.76 -13.32
N PHE A 149 4.33 0.79 -12.41
CA PHE A 149 2.93 1.12 -12.73
C PHE A 149 2.41 2.13 -11.71
N LYS A 150 1.51 2.98 -12.16
CA LYS A 150 0.71 3.85 -11.31
C LYS A 150 -0.76 3.61 -11.62
N ILE A 151 -1.51 3.12 -10.67
CA ILE A 151 -2.93 2.86 -10.79
C ILE A 151 -3.68 3.87 -9.93
N VAL A 152 -4.58 4.62 -10.53
CA VAL A 152 -5.43 5.60 -9.84
C VAL A 152 -6.86 5.11 -9.88
N LEU A 153 -7.48 5.01 -8.70
CA LEU A 153 -8.85 4.54 -8.55
C LEU A 153 -9.69 5.61 -7.85
N ILE A 154 -10.91 5.77 -8.31
CA ILE A 154 -11.89 6.72 -7.78
C ILE A 154 -12.95 5.96 -6.99
N LYS A 155 -13.27 6.45 -5.80
CA LYS A 155 -14.29 5.88 -4.92
C LYS A 155 -15.67 5.97 -5.56
N GLN A 156 -16.44 4.88 -5.47
CA GLN A 156 -17.80 4.78 -6.01
C GLN A 156 -18.87 4.99 -4.94
#